data_3e0866b703dc4d9699e6b40a0be0ec57
#
_entry.id   3e0866b703dc4d9699e6b40a0be0ec57
#
_cell.length_a   1.000
_cell.length_b   1.000
_cell.length_c   1.000
_cell.angle_alpha   90.00
_cell.angle_beta   90.00
_cell.angle_gamma   90.00
#
_symmetry.space_group_name_H-M   'P 1'
#
loop_
_entity.id
_entity.type
_entity.pdbx_description
1 polymer ?
#
loop_
_entity_poly.entity_id
_entity_poly.type
_entity_poly.pdbx_seq_one_letter_code
_entity_poly.pdbx_strand_id
1 'polypeptide(L)'
;MEQAKLKAGTVLLIGRPNVGKSTFVNNLIGQKVAITSHKPQTTRFPIHALLEEERGTIEFVDTPGIFDKVRDTLSKRINQQTLSAAEEFVDVVIYMVDHTRRRDFEESKVLGIVRKINKPKILVINKIDQDDETYLPQYEFLRDEFPFVYKISAINKIHVKPLLDKIFDLLPERTPEQIHHSPTGHPLLNMDSKTFIAELIREKIFLKMGEEIPYTVMCVV
;
A
#
# COMPACT_ATOMS: atom_id res chain seq x y z
N MET A 1 -0.98 -37.31 -7.96
CA MET A 1 0.20 -36.40 -7.80
C MET A 1 -0.30 -35.21 -6.96
N GLU A 2 0.26 -35.03 -5.79
CA GLU A 2 -0.09 -33.92 -4.93
C GLU A 2 0.40 -32.64 -5.60
N GLN A 3 -0.51 -31.72 -5.93
CA GLN A 3 -0.12 -30.45 -6.54
C GLN A 3 0.67 -29.64 -5.54
N ALA A 4 1.83 -29.12 -5.96
CA ALA A 4 2.65 -28.28 -5.11
C ALA A 4 1.85 -27.03 -4.68
N LYS A 5 1.64 -26.88 -3.38
CA LYS A 5 1.00 -25.70 -2.81
C LYS A 5 2.03 -24.57 -2.72
N LEU A 6 1.64 -23.39 -3.16
CA LEU A 6 2.45 -22.18 -3.10
C LEU A 6 1.81 -21.18 -2.16
N LYS A 7 2.64 -20.35 -1.55
CA LYS A 7 2.16 -19.21 -0.76
C LYS A 7 1.53 -18.17 -1.66
N ALA A 8 0.24 -17.88 -1.51
CA ALA A 8 -0.42 -16.89 -2.34
C ALA A 8 -1.51 -16.14 -1.60
N GLY A 9 -1.59 -14.84 -1.82
CA GLY A 9 -2.64 -14.02 -1.21
C GLY A 9 -2.50 -12.54 -1.44
N THR A 10 -3.45 -11.80 -0.86
CA THR A 10 -3.60 -10.36 -1.02
C THR A 10 -3.10 -9.62 0.22
N VAL A 11 -2.23 -8.64 0.01
CA VAL A 11 -1.64 -7.78 1.04
C VAL A 11 -2.16 -6.35 0.87
N LEU A 12 -2.90 -5.88 1.86
CA LEU A 12 -3.44 -4.53 1.88
C LEU A 12 -2.46 -3.56 2.54
N LEU A 13 -2.11 -2.48 1.84
CA LEU A 13 -1.26 -1.41 2.34
C LEU A 13 -2.12 -0.26 2.86
N ILE A 14 -2.02 0.03 4.15
CA ILE A 14 -2.73 1.13 4.82
C ILE A 14 -1.71 2.08 5.45
N GLY A 15 -1.97 3.37 5.33
CA GLY A 15 -1.14 4.43 5.92
C GLY A 15 -1.51 5.79 5.35
N ARG A 16 -1.09 6.86 6.03
CA ARG A 16 -1.31 8.23 5.55
C ARG A 16 -0.73 8.44 4.13
N PRO A 17 -1.14 9.50 3.43
CA PRO A 17 -0.47 9.92 2.21
C PRO A 17 1.03 10.15 2.44
N ASN A 18 1.85 9.80 1.46
CA ASN A 18 3.30 10.03 1.43
C ASN A 18 4.13 9.29 2.50
N VAL A 19 3.57 8.28 3.17
CA VAL A 19 4.36 7.42 4.08
C VAL A 19 5.26 6.43 3.33
N GLY A 20 5.08 6.28 2.00
CA GLY A 20 5.93 5.46 1.14
C GLY A 20 5.32 4.17 0.63
N LYS A 21 3.99 3.97 0.70
CA LYS A 21 3.29 2.75 0.22
C LYS A 21 3.60 2.46 -1.25
N SER A 22 3.32 3.40 -2.14
CA SER A 22 3.56 3.26 -3.59
C SER A 22 5.05 3.09 -3.91
N THR A 23 5.94 3.75 -3.17
CA THR A 23 7.40 3.56 -3.31
C THR A 23 7.81 2.13 -2.95
N PHE A 24 7.25 1.60 -1.87
CA PHE A 24 7.49 0.23 -1.43
C PHE A 24 7.07 -0.78 -2.50
N VAL A 25 5.86 -0.67 -3.03
CA VAL A 25 5.34 -1.55 -4.08
C VAL A 25 6.19 -1.46 -5.35
N ASN A 26 6.48 -0.24 -5.85
CA ASN A 26 7.31 -0.05 -7.04
C ASN A 26 8.69 -0.70 -6.89
N ASN A 27 9.31 -0.55 -5.73
CA ASN A 27 10.64 -1.09 -5.47
C ASN A 27 10.67 -2.62 -5.29
N LEU A 28 9.58 -3.21 -4.80
CA LEU A 28 9.42 -4.66 -4.73
C LEU A 28 9.23 -5.27 -6.12
N ILE A 29 8.34 -4.71 -6.91
CA ILE A 29 8.04 -5.19 -8.28
C ILE A 29 9.23 -4.93 -9.23
N GLY A 30 10.09 -3.96 -8.91
CA GLY A 30 11.21 -3.54 -9.78
C GLY A 30 10.77 -2.72 -10.98
N GLN A 31 9.51 -2.35 -11.05
CA GLN A 31 8.91 -1.54 -12.11
C GLN A 31 7.98 -0.50 -11.50
N LYS A 32 7.73 0.56 -12.27
CA LYS A 32 6.78 1.59 -11.86
C LYS A 32 5.36 1.14 -12.12
N VAL A 33 4.67 0.70 -11.08
CA VAL A 33 3.26 0.26 -11.11
C VAL A 33 2.33 1.29 -10.47
N ALA A 34 2.84 2.10 -9.56
CA ALA A 34 2.11 3.17 -8.89
C ALA A 34 2.82 4.51 -9.10
N ILE A 35 2.04 5.58 -9.28
CA ILE A 35 2.60 6.92 -9.33
C ILE A 35 3.05 7.36 -7.94
N THR A 36 4.15 8.12 -7.88
CA THR A 36 4.71 8.62 -6.63
C THR A 36 4.90 10.13 -6.69
N SER A 37 4.56 10.83 -5.61
CA SER A 37 4.77 12.26 -5.48
C SER A 37 4.93 12.64 -4.02
N HIS A 38 5.60 13.76 -3.74
CA HIS A 38 5.66 14.36 -2.41
C HIS A 38 4.34 15.04 -2.01
N LYS A 39 3.41 15.23 -2.95
CA LYS A 39 2.11 15.85 -2.69
C LYS A 39 1.10 14.79 -2.22
N PRO A 40 0.18 15.14 -1.31
CA PRO A 40 -0.89 14.21 -0.91
C PRO A 40 -1.82 13.89 -2.09
N GLN A 41 -2.63 12.83 -1.97
CA GLN A 41 -3.60 12.38 -2.98
C GLN A 41 -2.95 11.95 -4.32
N THR A 42 -1.76 11.42 -4.28
CA THR A 42 -1.10 10.92 -5.50
C THR A 42 -1.85 9.72 -6.08
N THR A 43 -2.21 8.76 -5.26
CA THR A 43 -2.99 7.58 -5.65
C THR A 43 -4.48 7.90 -5.51
N ARG A 44 -5.27 7.80 -6.60
CA ARG A 44 -6.72 8.07 -6.60
C ARG A 44 -7.56 6.79 -6.61
N PHE A 45 -7.04 5.72 -7.16
CA PHE A 45 -7.70 4.42 -7.26
C PHE A 45 -6.85 3.35 -6.61
N PRO A 46 -7.45 2.29 -6.05
CA PRO A 46 -6.67 1.15 -5.57
C PRO A 46 -5.83 0.58 -6.71
N ILE A 47 -4.53 0.42 -6.47
CA ILE A 47 -3.60 -0.19 -7.42
C ILE A 47 -3.33 -1.60 -6.94
N HIS A 48 -3.63 -2.56 -7.78
CA HIS A 48 -3.31 -3.96 -7.57
C HIS A 48 -2.01 -4.27 -8.31
N ALA A 49 -1.00 -4.69 -7.59
CA ALA A 49 0.31 -4.99 -8.14
C ALA A 49 0.73 -6.40 -7.76
N LEU A 50 1.09 -7.21 -8.73
CA LEU A 50 1.42 -8.61 -8.55
C LEU A 50 2.94 -8.79 -8.43
N LEU A 51 3.37 -9.47 -7.37
CA LEU A 51 4.74 -9.95 -7.17
C LEU A 51 4.74 -11.47 -7.27
N GLU A 52 5.48 -12.00 -8.23
CA GLU A 52 5.67 -13.44 -8.41
C GLU A 52 7.11 -13.82 -8.04
N GLU A 53 7.25 -14.81 -7.17
CA GLU A 53 8.51 -15.44 -6.79
C GLU A 53 8.37 -16.96 -6.84
N GLU A 54 9.47 -17.71 -6.84
CA GLU A 54 9.46 -19.17 -6.84
C GLU A 54 8.66 -19.77 -5.66
N ARG A 55 8.59 -19.07 -4.54
CA ARG A 55 7.87 -19.48 -3.33
C ARG A 55 6.38 -19.13 -3.32
N GLY A 56 5.93 -18.32 -4.30
CA GLY A 56 4.53 -17.96 -4.40
C GLY A 56 4.25 -16.58 -4.98
N THR A 57 3.01 -16.12 -4.81
CA THR A 57 2.49 -14.91 -5.42
C THR A 57 1.85 -13.99 -4.38
N ILE A 58 2.20 -12.71 -4.42
CA ILE A 58 1.59 -11.66 -3.59
C ILE A 58 0.88 -10.65 -4.48
N GLU A 59 -0.40 -10.40 -4.23
CA GLU A 59 -1.11 -9.26 -4.77
C GLU A 59 -1.08 -8.12 -3.75
N PHE A 60 -0.31 -7.07 -4.04
CA PHE A 60 -0.33 -5.84 -3.23
C PHE A 60 -1.47 -4.94 -3.67
N VAL A 61 -2.28 -4.51 -2.70
CA VAL A 61 -3.33 -3.50 -2.91
C VAL A 61 -2.86 -2.21 -2.25
N ASP A 62 -2.36 -1.27 -3.06
CA ASP A 62 -2.03 0.08 -2.62
C ASP A 62 -3.30 0.93 -2.64
N THR A 63 -3.79 1.27 -1.47
CA THR A 63 -4.97 2.11 -1.35
C THR A 63 -4.60 3.57 -1.46
N PRO A 64 -5.42 4.40 -2.14
CA PRO A 64 -5.36 5.85 -1.96
C PRO A 64 -5.30 6.12 -0.46
N GLY A 65 -4.50 7.11 -0.04
CA GLY A 65 -4.51 7.51 1.36
C GLY A 65 -5.98 7.69 1.79
N ILE A 66 -6.55 6.70 2.45
CA ILE A 66 -8.00 6.48 2.68
C ILE A 66 -8.68 7.72 3.30
N PHE A 67 -7.93 8.77 3.59
CA PHE A 67 -8.28 9.81 4.55
C PHE A 67 -8.22 11.23 4.03
N ASP A 68 -8.11 11.41 2.73
CA ASP A 68 -8.22 12.73 2.19
C ASP A 68 -9.69 13.21 2.25
N LYS A 69 -9.92 14.09 3.21
CA LYS A 69 -11.14 14.89 3.38
C LYS A 69 -12.45 14.10 3.27
N VAL A 70 -12.75 13.30 4.29
CA VAL A 70 -14.14 12.90 4.57
C VAL A 70 -14.92 14.18 4.94
N ARG A 71 -15.16 15.05 3.96
CA ARG A 71 -16.14 16.13 4.06
C ARG A 71 -17.49 15.75 3.47
N ASP A 72 -17.53 14.69 2.63
CA ASP A 72 -18.75 14.28 1.96
C ASP A 72 -19.26 12.92 2.42
N THR A 73 -20.58 12.82 2.57
CA THR A 73 -21.30 11.59 2.93
C THR A 73 -21.03 10.45 1.94
N LEU A 74 -20.73 10.80 0.68
CA LEU A 74 -20.38 9.86 -0.39
C LEU A 74 -19.02 9.19 -0.14
N SER A 75 -18.01 9.97 0.25
CA SER A 75 -16.67 9.46 0.60
C SER A 75 -16.72 8.53 1.81
N LYS A 76 -17.62 8.78 2.78
CA LYS A 76 -17.85 7.88 3.92
C LYS A 76 -18.43 6.54 3.48
N ARG A 77 -19.40 6.53 2.56
CA ARG A 77 -20.01 5.30 2.04
C ARG A 77 -19.04 4.49 1.19
N ILE A 78 -18.28 5.15 0.31
CA ILE A 78 -17.25 4.50 -0.52
C ILE A 78 -16.17 3.88 0.38
N ASN A 79 -15.70 4.59 1.40
CA ASN A 79 -14.68 4.06 2.33
C ASN A 79 -15.19 2.86 3.14
N GLN A 80 -16.46 2.86 3.58
CA GLN A 80 -17.03 1.71 4.29
C GLN A 80 -17.22 0.49 3.38
N GLN A 81 -17.71 0.68 2.17
CA GLN A 81 -17.88 -0.41 1.20
C GLN A 81 -16.53 -0.97 0.73
N THR A 82 -15.53 -0.10 0.52
CA THR A 82 -14.18 -0.52 0.11
C THR A 82 -13.49 -1.31 1.24
N LEU A 83 -13.66 -0.91 2.49
CA LEU A 83 -13.11 -1.64 3.63
C LEU A 83 -13.79 -2.99 3.82
N SER A 84 -15.11 -3.06 3.73
CA SER A 84 -15.85 -4.33 3.86
C SER A 84 -15.50 -5.31 2.74
N ALA A 85 -15.41 -4.82 1.50
CA ALA A 85 -14.97 -5.63 0.38
C ALA A 85 -13.48 -6.05 0.50
N ALA A 86 -12.64 -5.15 0.99
CA ALA A 86 -11.23 -5.46 1.21
C ALA A 86 -11.03 -6.51 2.33
N GLU A 87 -11.84 -6.50 3.38
CA GLU A 87 -11.76 -7.49 4.46
C GLU A 87 -12.04 -8.92 3.98
N GLU A 88 -12.90 -9.10 2.98
CA GLU A 88 -13.24 -10.42 2.46
C GLU A 88 -12.08 -11.04 1.65
N PHE A 89 -11.30 -10.24 0.94
CA PHE A 89 -10.26 -10.69 0.01
C PHE A 89 -8.83 -10.50 0.52
N VAL A 90 -8.61 -9.83 1.64
CA VAL A 90 -7.28 -9.55 2.20
C VAL A 90 -6.83 -10.69 3.11
N ASP A 91 -5.59 -11.11 2.95
CA ASP A 91 -4.95 -12.12 3.81
C ASP A 91 -4.05 -11.47 4.87
N VAL A 92 -3.34 -10.38 4.54
CA VAL A 92 -2.43 -9.68 5.45
C VAL A 92 -2.59 -8.17 5.29
N VAL A 93 -2.50 -7.44 6.39
CA VAL A 93 -2.52 -5.97 6.40
C VAL A 93 -1.14 -5.42 6.79
N ILE A 94 -0.63 -4.51 6.00
CA ILE A 94 0.54 -3.69 6.34
C ILE A 94 0.07 -2.30 6.74
N TYR A 95 0.31 -1.94 7.99
CA TYR A 95 0.14 -0.58 8.47
C TYR A 95 1.49 0.14 8.38
N MET A 96 1.60 1.08 7.44
CA MET A 96 2.84 1.82 7.19
C MET A 96 2.77 3.21 7.78
N VAL A 97 3.77 3.56 8.60
CA VAL A 97 3.95 4.87 9.21
C VAL A 97 5.28 5.49 8.80
N ASP A 98 5.33 6.81 8.82
CA ASP A 98 6.51 7.61 8.54
C ASP A 98 7.04 8.20 9.86
N HIS A 99 8.20 7.76 10.32
CA HIS A 99 8.77 8.20 11.59
C HIS A 99 9.30 9.64 11.58
N THR A 100 9.45 10.22 10.40
CA THR A 100 9.88 11.62 10.26
C THR A 100 8.72 12.61 10.41
N ARG A 101 7.49 12.10 10.55
CA ARG A 101 6.28 12.91 10.72
C ARG A 101 5.68 12.71 12.11
N ARG A 102 5.35 13.84 12.72
CA ARG A 102 4.61 13.84 13.99
C ARG A 102 3.29 13.08 13.82
N ARG A 103 2.97 12.28 14.85
CA ARG A 103 1.65 11.68 14.97
C ARG A 103 0.59 12.74 15.20
N ASP A 104 -0.48 12.70 14.42
CA ASP A 104 -1.58 13.66 14.47
C ASP A 104 -2.95 12.95 14.43
N PHE A 105 -4.01 13.74 14.26
CA PHE A 105 -5.37 13.25 14.20
C PHE A 105 -5.61 12.33 12.98
N GLU A 106 -4.96 12.62 11.85
CA GLU A 106 -5.04 11.79 10.65
C GLU A 106 -4.47 10.39 10.91
N GLU A 107 -3.27 10.29 11.51
CA GLU A 107 -2.67 9.03 11.90
C GLU A 107 -3.54 8.24 12.88
N SER A 108 -4.17 8.94 13.83
CA SER A 108 -5.07 8.31 14.80
C SER A 108 -6.32 7.72 14.15
N LYS A 109 -6.86 8.36 13.10
CA LYS A 109 -7.96 7.81 12.29
C LYS A 109 -7.54 6.56 11.52
N VAL A 110 -6.37 6.62 10.87
CA VAL A 110 -5.80 5.48 10.14
C VAL A 110 -5.66 4.29 11.06
N LEU A 111 -5.02 4.49 12.21
CA LEU A 111 -4.86 3.44 13.22
C LEU A 111 -6.20 2.87 13.68
N GLY A 112 -7.20 3.74 13.90
CA GLY A 112 -8.56 3.33 14.29
C GLY A 112 -9.22 2.39 13.27
N ILE A 113 -8.88 2.51 12.00
CA ILE A 113 -9.38 1.61 10.95
C ILE A 113 -8.58 0.31 10.94
N VAL A 114 -7.26 0.39 10.99
CA VAL A 114 -6.39 -0.79 11.03
C VAL A 114 -6.77 -1.70 12.21
N ARG A 115 -7.11 -1.12 13.37
CA ARG A 115 -7.56 -1.89 14.55
C ARG A 115 -8.82 -2.72 14.30
N LYS A 116 -9.73 -2.22 13.46
CA LYS A 116 -11.02 -2.89 13.17
C LYS A 116 -10.88 -4.09 12.23
N ILE A 117 -9.84 -4.15 11.42
CA ILE A 117 -9.63 -5.23 10.48
C ILE A 117 -9.18 -6.48 11.23
N ASN A 118 -9.90 -7.59 11.10
CA ASN A 118 -9.58 -8.85 11.78
C ASN A 118 -8.73 -9.78 10.89
N LYS A 119 -7.50 -9.33 10.56
CA LYS A 119 -6.51 -10.08 9.76
C LYS A 119 -5.13 -9.94 10.38
N PRO A 120 -4.17 -10.82 10.06
CA PRO A 120 -2.77 -10.64 10.44
C PRO A 120 -2.27 -9.25 10.05
N LYS A 121 -1.60 -8.57 10.98
CA LYS A 121 -1.15 -7.18 10.80
C LYS A 121 0.34 -7.07 11.02
N ILE A 122 1.00 -6.31 10.16
CA ILE A 122 2.41 -5.94 10.27
C ILE A 122 2.49 -4.42 10.38
N LEU A 123 3.17 -3.91 11.41
CA LEU A 123 3.56 -2.51 11.50
C LEU A 123 4.86 -2.29 10.73
N VAL A 124 4.85 -1.35 9.80
CA VAL A 124 6.03 -0.95 9.05
C VAL A 124 6.35 0.51 9.34
N ILE A 125 7.49 0.74 9.97
CA ILE A 125 8.05 2.07 10.22
C ILE A 125 9.01 2.37 9.07
N ASN A 126 8.60 3.26 8.16
CA ASN A 126 9.34 3.57 6.94
C ASN A 126 10.21 4.82 7.09
N LYS A 127 11.08 5.03 6.11
CA LYS A 127 11.99 6.16 5.92
C LYS A 127 13.16 6.20 6.92
N ILE A 128 13.64 5.04 7.37
CA ILE A 128 14.81 4.96 8.27
C ILE A 128 16.11 5.45 7.63
N ASP A 129 16.08 5.85 6.38
CA ASP A 129 17.15 6.54 5.66
C ASP A 129 17.21 8.06 5.96
N GLN A 130 16.23 8.58 6.68
CA GLN A 130 16.14 10.00 7.06
C GLN A 130 16.43 10.13 8.56
N ASP A 131 17.56 10.73 8.92
CA ASP A 131 18.04 10.82 10.29
C ASP A 131 17.80 12.18 10.95
N ASP A 132 17.39 13.21 10.19
CA ASP A 132 17.35 14.60 10.63
C ASP A 132 16.31 14.88 11.73
N GLU A 133 15.16 14.22 11.69
CA GLU A 133 14.10 14.37 12.68
C GLU A 133 13.34 13.06 12.87
N THR A 134 13.15 12.63 14.11
CA THR A 134 12.43 11.39 14.41
C THR A 134 11.37 11.57 15.47
N TYR A 135 10.17 11.09 15.14
CA TYR A 135 9.05 10.98 16.08
C TYR A 135 8.80 9.53 16.52
N LEU A 136 9.80 8.66 16.40
CA LEU A 136 9.72 7.25 16.83
C LEU A 136 9.12 7.05 18.23
N PRO A 137 9.46 7.87 19.26
CA PRO A 137 8.86 7.72 20.59
C PRO A 137 7.32 7.83 20.58
N GLN A 138 6.73 8.57 19.64
CA GLN A 138 5.28 8.69 19.51
C GLN A 138 4.60 7.43 18.92
N TYR A 139 5.37 6.50 18.38
CA TYR A 139 4.92 5.23 17.79
C TYR A 139 5.28 4.00 18.64
N GLU A 140 6.01 4.17 19.74
CA GLU A 140 6.47 3.07 20.59
C GLU A 140 5.34 2.19 21.14
N PHE A 141 4.21 2.80 21.51
CA PHE A 141 3.04 2.07 22.03
C PHE A 141 2.45 1.09 20.99
N LEU A 142 2.70 1.28 19.70
CA LEU A 142 2.23 0.37 18.65
C LEU A 142 2.94 -0.99 18.71
N ARG A 143 4.11 -1.09 19.34
CA ARG A 143 4.82 -2.37 19.50
C ARG A 143 4.02 -3.38 20.33
N ASP A 144 3.22 -2.90 21.25
CA ASP A 144 2.38 -3.76 22.09
C ASP A 144 1.10 -4.20 21.35
N GLU A 145 0.71 -3.47 20.30
CA GLU A 145 -0.49 -3.76 19.52
C GLU A 145 -0.21 -4.63 18.28
N PHE A 146 1.02 -4.60 17.76
CA PHE A 146 1.38 -5.30 16.54
C PHE A 146 2.41 -6.40 16.82
N PRO A 147 2.08 -7.67 16.51
CA PRO A 147 2.99 -8.80 16.77
C PRO A 147 4.24 -8.76 15.89
N PHE A 148 4.18 -8.05 14.77
CA PHE A 148 5.29 -7.93 13.82
C PHE A 148 5.57 -6.47 13.53
N VAL A 149 6.81 -6.02 13.79
CA VAL A 149 7.24 -4.64 13.58
C VAL A 149 8.53 -4.63 12.77
N TYR A 150 8.51 -3.93 11.64
CA TYR A 150 9.67 -3.77 10.76
C TYR A 150 10.00 -2.30 10.55
N LYS A 151 11.30 -1.98 10.65
CA LYS A 151 11.83 -0.66 10.31
C LYS A 151 12.52 -0.78 8.96
N ILE A 152 12.07 0.00 7.94
CA ILE A 152 12.57 -0.10 6.58
C ILE A 152 12.89 1.25 5.96
N SER A 153 13.70 1.24 4.92
CA SER A 153 13.70 2.27 3.90
C SER A 153 13.14 1.69 2.61
N ALA A 154 11.93 2.10 2.26
CA ALA A 154 11.30 1.66 1.02
C ALA A 154 12.07 2.17 -0.22
N ILE A 155 12.67 3.38 -0.15
CA ILE A 155 13.40 3.97 -1.26
C ILE A 155 14.76 3.30 -1.47
N ASN A 156 15.48 2.98 -0.39
CA ASN A 156 16.82 2.38 -0.44
C ASN A 156 16.79 0.85 -0.31
N LYS A 157 15.60 0.24 -0.24
CA LYS A 157 15.39 -1.21 -0.07
C LYS A 157 16.04 -1.80 1.20
N ILE A 158 16.26 -0.95 2.24
CA ILE A 158 16.85 -1.40 3.50
C ILE A 158 15.80 -2.21 4.30
N HIS A 159 16.17 -3.38 4.77
CA HIS A 159 15.36 -4.31 5.57
C HIS A 159 14.02 -4.73 4.91
N VAL A 160 13.91 -4.59 3.59
CA VAL A 160 12.69 -4.97 2.85
C VAL A 160 12.58 -6.50 2.75
N LYS A 161 13.71 -7.22 2.58
CA LYS A 161 13.70 -8.68 2.45
C LYS A 161 13.12 -9.40 3.68
N PRO A 162 13.54 -9.10 4.93
CA PRO A 162 12.92 -9.70 6.12
C PRO A 162 11.41 -9.43 6.25
N LEU A 163 10.96 -8.24 5.83
CA LEU A 163 9.54 -7.92 5.79
C LEU A 163 8.81 -8.79 4.76
N LEU A 164 9.37 -8.95 3.56
CA LEU A 164 8.81 -9.78 2.50
C LEU A 164 8.74 -11.25 2.92
N ASP A 165 9.79 -11.76 3.58
CA ASP A 165 9.81 -13.13 4.11
C ASP A 165 8.68 -13.34 5.12
N LYS A 166 8.45 -12.36 6.03
CA LYS A 166 7.33 -12.42 6.97
C LYS A 166 5.96 -12.36 6.30
N ILE A 167 5.83 -11.58 5.23
CA ILE A 167 4.58 -11.56 4.46
C ILE A 167 4.29 -12.95 3.90
N PHE A 168 5.26 -13.60 3.24
CA PHE A 168 5.08 -14.95 2.72
C PHE A 168 4.76 -15.98 3.83
N ASP A 169 5.38 -15.88 5.01
CA ASP A 169 5.06 -16.75 6.15
C ASP A 169 3.59 -16.67 6.55
N LEU A 170 3.00 -15.47 6.50
CA LEU A 170 1.63 -15.21 6.93
C LEU A 170 0.59 -15.55 5.86
N LEU A 171 1.00 -15.66 4.59
CA LEU A 171 0.08 -15.98 3.50
C LEU A 171 -0.40 -17.43 3.57
N PRO A 172 -1.65 -17.71 3.16
CA PRO A 172 -2.16 -19.06 3.02
C PRO A 172 -1.45 -19.84 1.92
N GLU A 173 -1.49 -21.15 2.02
CA GLU A 173 -1.13 -22.04 0.92
C GLU A 173 -2.32 -22.22 -0.01
N ARG A 174 -2.09 -22.00 -1.31
CA ARG A 174 -3.11 -22.12 -2.38
C ARG A 174 -2.60 -23.05 -3.48
N THR A 175 -3.53 -23.74 -4.12
CA THR A 175 -3.22 -24.48 -5.37
C THR A 175 -3.14 -23.52 -6.54
N PRO A 176 -2.45 -23.86 -7.64
CA PRO A 176 -2.35 -23.00 -8.82
C PRO A 176 -3.71 -22.50 -9.34
N GLU A 177 -4.78 -23.31 -9.24
CA GLU A 177 -6.12 -22.90 -9.68
C GLU A 177 -6.78 -21.85 -8.76
N GLN A 178 -6.34 -21.76 -7.51
CA GLN A 178 -6.82 -20.79 -6.52
C GLN A 178 -6.06 -19.47 -6.57
N ILE A 179 -4.96 -19.44 -7.32
CA ILE A 179 -4.18 -18.21 -7.52
C ILE A 179 -4.85 -17.46 -8.67
N HIS A 180 -5.53 -16.37 -8.33
CA HIS A 180 -6.13 -15.50 -9.34
C HIS A 180 -5.02 -14.81 -10.14
N HIS A 181 -4.75 -15.30 -11.34
CA HIS A 181 -4.03 -14.55 -12.33
C HIS A 181 -4.93 -13.42 -12.82
N SER A 182 -4.45 -12.20 -12.81
CA SER A 182 -5.20 -11.05 -13.33
C SER A 182 -5.70 -11.35 -14.75
N PRO A 183 -7.00 -11.14 -15.06
CA PRO A 183 -7.58 -11.52 -16.35
C PRO A 183 -7.06 -10.69 -17.53
N THR A 184 -6.22 -9.70 -17.33
CA THR A 184 -5.83 -8.71 -18.34
C THR A 184 -4.57 -9.07 -19.15
N GLY A 185 -3.96 -10.24 -18.97
CA GLY A 185 -2.78 -10.64 -19.75
C GLY A 185 -1.52 -9.77 -19.54
N HIS A 186 -1.62 -8.70 -18.77
CA HIS A 186 -0.50 -7.91 -18.27
C HIS A 186 -0.39 -8.16 -16.76
N PRO A 187 0.52 -9.03 -16.32
CA PRO A 187 0.50 -9.64 -14.99
C PRO A 187 0.81 -8.69 -13.83
N LEU A 188 1.04 -7.41 -14.07
CA LEU A 188 1.58 -6.51 -13.04
C LEU A 188 0.60 -5.47 -12.54
N LEU A 189 -0.51 -5.18 -13.23
CA LEU A 189 -1.43 -4.09 -12.89
C LEU A 189 -2.89 -4.40 -13.26
N ASN A 190 -3.82 -3.98 -12.42
CA ASN A 190 -5.27 -3.99 -12.70
C ASN A 190 -5.72 -2.80 -13.57
N MET A 191 -4.80 -2.12 -14.22
CA MET A 191 -5.04 -0.87 -14.95
C MET A 191 -4.72 -1.05 -16.43
N ASP A 192 -5.61 -0.62 -17.32
CA ASP A 192 -5.35 -0.62 -18.75
C ASP A 192 -4.26 0.41 -19.13
N SER A 193 -3.63 0.21 -20.29
CA SER A 193 -2.50 1.02 -20.74
C SER A 193 -2.81 2.52 -20.84
N LYS A 194 -4.04 2.88 -21.24
CA LYS A 194 -4.46 4.29 -21.38
C LYS A 194 -4.56 4.94 -20.01
N THR A 195 -5.23 4.29 -19.08
CA THR A 195 -5.33 4.75 -17.69
C THR A 195 -3.96 4.87 -17.04
N PHE A 196 -3.06 3.91 -17.28
CA PHE A 196 -1.69 3.98 -16.76
C PHE A 196 -0.90 5.17 -17.33
N ILE A 197 -1.00 5.43 -18.64
CA ILE A 197 -0.38 6.61 -19.28
C ILE A 197 -0.96 7.90 -18.71
N ALA A 198 -2.28 7.99 -18.54
CA ALA A 198 -2.93 9.14 -17.92
C ALA A 198 -2.42 9.40 -16.51
N GLU A 199 -2.21 8.36 -15.70
CA GLU A 199 -1.63 8.47 -14.37
C GLU A 199 -0.15 8.92 -14.41
N LEU A 200 0.66 8.43 -15.35
CA LEU A 200 2.03 8.90 -15.53
C LEU A 200 2.10 10.39 -15.91
N ILE A 201 1.20 10.85 -16.79
CA ILE A 201 1.08 12.28 -17.14
C ILE A 201 0.69 13.07 -15.89
N ARG A 202 -0.29 12.59 -15.13
CA ARG A 202 -0.75 13.23 -13.90
C ARG A 202 0.38 13.33 -12.86
N GLU A 203 1.22 12.31 -12.73
CA GLU A 203 2.41 12.38 -11.86
C GLU A 203 3.35 13.52 -12.28
N LYS A 204 3.63 13.69 -13.58
CA LYS A 204 4.46 14.79 -14.05
C LYS A 204 3.86 16.15 -13.74
N ILE A 205 2.53 16.27 -13.83
CA ILE A 205 1.81 17.47 -13.43
C ILE A 205 1.98 17.71 -11.92
N PHE A 206 1.78 16.66 -11.08
CA PHE A 206 1.96 16.73 -9.64
C PHE A 206 3.37 17.16 -9.23
N LEU A 207 4.40 16.70 -9.96
CA LEU A 207 5.79 17.05 -9.68
C LEU A 207 6.16 18.46 -10.12
N LYS A 208 5.59 18.94 -11.25
CA LYS A 208 6.00 20.20 -11.88
C LYS A 208 5.12 21.39 -11.53
N MET A 209 3.85 21.17 -11.23
CA MET A 209 2.88 22.25 -10.95
C MET A 209 2.73 22.48 -9.46
N GLY A 210 2.41 23.72 -9.08
CA GLY A 210 2.19 24.14 -7.68
C GLY A 210 0.71 24.28 -7.33
N GLU A 211 0.46 24.68 -6.09
CA GLU A 211 -0.83 25.09 -5.52
C GLU A 211 -1.97 24.07 -5.76
N GLU A 212 -3.12 24.53 -6.26
CA GLU A 212 -4.32 23.70 -6.44
C GLU A 212 -4.37 22.94 -7.77
N ILE A 213 -3.58 23.35 -8.78
CA ILE A 213 -3.62 22.80 -10.12
C ILE A 213 -3.49 21.26 -10.15
N PRO A 214 -2.55 20.63 -9.41
CA PRO A 214 -2.42 19.18 -9.42
C PRO A 214 -3.68 18.42 -9.01
N TYR A 215 -4.51 19.01 -8.17
CA TYR A 215 -5.71 18.38 -7.62
C TYR A 215 -6.94 18.50 -8.53
N THR A 216 -6.94 19.48 -9.42
CA THR A 216 -8.06 19.78 -10.33
C THR A 216 -7.90 19.17 -11.72
N VAL A 217 -6.70 18.68 -12.07
CA VAL A 217 -6.41 18.14 -13.39
C VAL A 217 -6.90 16.69 -13.51
N MET A 218 -7.62 16.43 -14.60
CA MET A 218 -7.97 15.10 -15.07
C MET A 218 -7.23 14.84 -16.39
N CYS A 219 -6.47 13.73 -16.46
CA CYS A 219 -5.81 13.31 -17.70
C CYS A 219 -6.65 12.21 -18.33
N VAL A 220 -6.90 12.34 -19.63
CA VAL A 220 -7.59 11.33 -20.46
C VAL A 220 -6.70 11.05 -21.68
N VAL A 221 -6.50 9.77 -21.99
CA VAL A 221 -5.70 9.28 -23.11
C VAL A 221 -6.54 8.46 -24.07
#